data_e1b40e43cd1beabb64a6238e75beb55b
#
_entry.id   e1b40e43cd1beabb64a6238e75beb55b
#
_cell.length_a   1.000
_cell.length_b   1.000
_cell.length_c   1.000
_cell.angle_alpha   90.00
_cell.angle_beta   90.00
_cell.angle_gamma   90.00
#
_symmetry.space_group_name_H-M   'P 1'
#
loop_
_entity.id
_entity.type
_entity.pdbx_description
1 polymer ?
#
loop_
_entity_poly.entity_id
_entity_poly.type
_entity_poly.pdbx_seq_one_letter_code
_entity_poly.pdbx_strand_id
1 'polypeptide(L)'
;MNRPFVLLSVASSLDGHIDDAGPERLILSNAEDLDRVDAERAAADAILVGAATIAADDPRLLVRSAARRAERAARGAPPSPIKVTITRTGAGLEPDAKFFTAGDGGKLVYAAPAAVAELGRRLEGLATVVAAADLTAVLADLADRGVARLMVEGGTRTSTLFLTAGVVDELQVVVAPLVVGDPAAPRLATAPVGRMSLAEVRRVGDCALLVYRP
;
A
#
# COMPACT_ATOMS: atom_id res chain seq x y z
N MET A 1 15.57 3.97 -15.54
CA MET A 1 15.61 4.56 -14.18
C MET A 1 15.66 3.43 -13.16
N ASN A 2 16.51 3.54 -12.15
CA ASN A 2 16.56 2.58 -11.06
C ASN A 2 15.33 2.83 -10.16
N ARG A 3 14.41 1.87 -10.10
CA ARG A 3 13.22 1.93 -9.24
C ARG A 3 12.84 0.52 -8.75
N PRO A 4 12.15 0.40 -7.62
CA PRO A 4 11.63 -0.89 -7.16
C PRO A 4 10.67 -1.51 -8.18
N PHE A 5 10.54 -2.84 -8.13
CA PHE A 5 9.37 -3.52 -8.68
C PHE A 5 8.14 -3.12 -7.86
N VAL A 6 7.10 -2.64 -8.51
CA VAL A 6 5.88 -2.14 -7.86
C VAL A 6 4.74 -3.13 -8.03
N LEU A 7 4.35 -3.75 -6.91
CA LEU A 7 3.12 -4.52 -6.79
C LEU A 7 2.01 -3.63 -6.22
N LEU A 8 0.93 -3.42 -6.96
CA LEU A 8 -0.30 -2.83 -6.43
C LEU A 8 -1.29 -3.96 -6.08
N SER A 9 -1.63 -4.11 -4.80
CA SER A 9 -2.55 -5.15 -4.31
C SER A 9 -3.79 -4.52 -3.71
N VAL A 10 -4.97 -4.94 -4.18
CA VAL A 10 -6.26 -4.38 -3.78
C VAL A 10 -7.34 -5.46 -3.76
N ALA A 11 -8.28 -5.35 -2.83
CA ALA A 11 -9.54 -6.07 -2.88
C ALA A 11 -10.65 -5.15 -3.39
N SER A 12 -11.58 -5.67 -4.18
CA SER A 12 -12.73 -4.94 -4.69
C SER A 12 -14.01 -5.77 -4.62
N SER A 13 -15.16 -5.10 -4.61
CA SER A 13 -16.46 -5.70 -4.86
C SER A 13 -16.64 -6.06 -6.35
N LEU A 14 -17.69 -6.80 -6.70
CA LEU A 14 -18.04 -7.13 -8.08
C LEU A 14 -18.32 -5.90 -8.95
N ASP A 15 -18.80 -4.82 -8.35
CA ASP A 15 -19.06 -3.54 -9.01
C ASP A 15 -17.92 -2.53 -8.92
N GLY A 16 -16.72 -2.98 -8.45
CA GLY A 16 -15.45 -2.26 -8.54
C GLY A 16 -15.18 -1.24 -7.44
N HIS A 17 -15.83 -1.36 -6.28
CA HIS A 17 -15.56 -0.55 -5.11
C HIS A 17 -14.53 -1.22 -4.20
N ILE A 18 -13.66 -0.43 -3.58
CA ILE A 18 -12.61 -0.90 -2.66
C ILE A 18 -12.96 -0.69 -1.19
N ASP A 19 -14.11 -0.07 -0.95
CA ASP A 19 -14.76 0.14 0.34
C ASP A 19 -16.22 0.54 0.09
N ASP A 20 -17.03 0.70 1.13
CA ASP A 20 -18.32 1.37 1.05
C ASP A 20 -18.21 2.84 1.49
N ALA A 21 -19.33 3.55 1.57
CA ALA A 21 -19.39 4.92 2.08
C ALA A 21 -19.70 4.97 3.58
N GLY A 22 -19.67 3.83 4.27
CA GLY A 22 -19.97 3.70 5.70
C GLY A 22 -18.84 4.20 6.59
N PRO A 23 -19.12 4.38 7.90
CA PRO A 23 -18.12 4.81 8.86
C PRO A 23 -17.14 3.69 9.27
N GLU A 24 -17.50 2.45 9.03
CA GLU A 24 -16.67 1.26 9.33
C GLU A 24 -16.12 0.69 8.04
N ARG A 25 -14.86 0.28 8.06
CA ARG A 25 -14.20 -0.32 6.91
C ARG A 25 -14.90 -1.60 6.47
N LEU A 26 -15.28 -1.68 5.20
CA LEU A 26 -15.79 -2.89 4.58
C LEU A 26 -14.68 -3.93 4.41
N ILE A 27 -14.90 -5.15 4.93
CA ILE A 27 -13.97 -6.26 4.78
C ILE A 27 -14.31 -7.03 3.50
N LEU A 28 -13.54 -6.79 2.45
CA LEU A 28 -13.69 -7.47 1.15
C LEU A 28 -12.91 -8.79 1.08
N SER A 29 -11.78 -8.89 1.81
CA SER A 29 -10.90 -10.05 1.80
C SER A 29 -11.40 -11.14 2.74
N ASN A 30 -11.42 -12.39 2.27
CA ASN A 30 -11.61 -13.57 3.11
C ASN A 30 -10.28 -14.00 3.77
N ALA A 31 -10.31 -15.08 4.58
CA ALA A 31 -9.14 -15.56 5.31
C ALA A 31 -7.98 -15.99 4.38
N GLU A 32 -8.29 -16.61 3.23
CA GLU A 32 -7.28 -17.04 2.25
C GLU A 32 -6.62 -15.84 1.58
N ASP A 33 -7.39 -14.80 1.25
CA ASP A 33 -6.84 -13.56 0.69
C ASP A 33 -6.00 -12.81 1.73
N LEU A 34 -6.44 -12.76 2.96
CA LEU A 34 -5.66 -12.17 4.05
C LEU A 34 -4.32 -12.90 4.28
N ASP A 35 -4.26 -14.22 4.07
CA ASP A 35 -3.01 -14.98 4.12
C ASP A 35 -2.13 -14.70 2.89
N ARG A 36 -2.73 -14.60 1.70
CA ARG A 36 -2.02 -14.17 0.48
C ARG A 36 -1.40 -12.77 0.66
N VAL A 37 -2.17 -11.80 1.14
CA VAL A 37 -1.67 -10.44 1.42
C VAL A 37 -0.50 -10.48 2.42
N ASP A 38 -0.59 -11.31 3.45
CA ASP A 38 0.50 -11.48 4.41
C ASP A 38 1.76 -12.10 3.78
N ALA A 39 1.60 -13.00 2.81
CA ALA A 39 2.71 -13.56 2.02
C ALA A 39 3.36 -12.48 1.12
N GLU A 40 2.56 -11.65 0.43
CA GLU A 40 3.08 -10.53 -0.37
C GLU A 40 3.83 -9.50 0.49
N ARG A 41 3.29 -9.18 1.67
CA ARG A 41 3.98 -8.35 2.66
C ARG A 41 5.33 -8.96 3.06
N ALA A 42 5.36 -10.27 3.29
CA ALA A 42 6.59 -10.97 3.66
C ALA A 42 7.63 -10.98 2.52
N ALA A 43 7.21 -10.90 1.27
CA ALA A 43 8.08 -10.83 0.10
C ALA A 43 8.56 -9.40 -0.23
N ALA A 44 7.86 -8.37 0.26
CA ALA A 44 8.18 -6.97 -0.01
C ALA A 44 9.31 -6.44 0.89
N ASP A 45 10.07 -5.46 0.40
CA ASP A 45 11.04 -4.69 1.18
C ASP A 45 10.37 -3.49 1.84
N ALA A 46 9.37 -2.91 1.17
CA ALA A 46 8.59 -1.79 1.67
C ALA A 46 7.10 -1.94 1.34
N ILE A 47 6.24 -1.41 2.22
CA ILE A 47 4.78 -1.32 2.03
C ILE A 47 4.38 0.15 2.04
N LEU A 48 3.67 0.58 1.00
CA LEU A 48 3.19 1.96 0.87
C LEU A 48 1.67 2.02 0.95
N VAL A 49 1.18 2.94 1.80
CA VAL A 49 -0.23 3.36 1.84
C VAL A 49 -0.33 4.88 1.80
N GLY A 50 -1.43 5.41 1.32
CA GLY A 50 -1.69 6.86 1.34
C GLY A 50 -1.97 7.38 2.76
N ALA A 51 -1.66 8.66 3.02
CA ALA A 51 -1.95 9.30 4.32
C ALA A 51 -3.44 9.25 4.68
N ALA A 52 -4.35 9.36 3.72
CA ALA A 52 -5.79 9.22 3.95
C ALA A 52 -6.18 7.82 4.44
N THR A 53 -5.52 6.77 3.94
CA THR A 53 -5.72 5.38 4.40
C THR A 53 -5.21 5.21 5.84
N ILE A 54 -4.11 5.87 6.21
CA ILE A 54 -3.62 5.85 7.59
C ILE A 54 -4.66 6.47 8.52
N ALA A 55 -5.21 7.64 8.14
CA ALA A 55 -6.22 8.34 8.93
C ALA A 55 -7.54 7.58 9.08
N ALA A 56 -7.97 6.87 8.02
CA ALA A 56 -9.24 6.14 8.02
C ALA A 56 -9.14 4.77 8.70
N ASP A 57 -8.08 4.00 8.40
CA ASP A 57 -8.01 2.57 8.73
C ASP A 57 -7.06 2.27 9.89
N ASP A 58 -6.22 3.23 10.29
CA ASP A 58 -5.17 3.06 11.32
C ASP A 58 -4.39 1.74 11.16
N PRO A 59 -3.81 1.46 9.97
CA PRO A 59 -3.26 0.15 9.66
C PRO A 59 -1.91 -0.09 10.33
N ARG A 60 -1.68 -1.33 10.80
CA ARG A 60 -0.40 -1.74 11.39
C ARG A 60 0.67 -2.05 10.33
N LEU A 61 0.29 -2.52 9.16
CA LEU A 61 1.15 -2.93 8.03
C LEU A 61 2.29 -3.89 8.44
N LEU A 62 1.97 -4.90 9.21
CA LEU A 62 2.93 -5.90 9.69
C LEU A 62 2.72 -7.24 8.98
N VAL A 63 3.78 -8.03 8.88
CA VAL A 63 3.68 -9.47 8.58
C VAL A 63 3.12 -10.17 9.81
N ARG A 64 1.99 -10.87 9.66
CA ARG A 64 1.25 -11.49 10.74
C ARG A 64 1.76 -12.90 11.09
N SER A 65 2.10 -13.68 10.06
CA SER A 65 2.62 -15.04 10.23
C SER A 65 3.97 -15.05 10.94
N ALA A 66 4.07 -15.76 12.06
CA ALA A 66 5.32 -15.93 12.78
C ALA A 66 6.38 -16.66 11.93
N ALA A 67 5.96 -17.65 11.13
CA ALA A 67 6.84 -18.39 10.22
C ALA A 67 7.45 -17.46 9.18
N ARG A 68 6.64 -16.62 8.50
CA ARG A 68 7.13 -15.64 7.51
C ARG A 68 8.05 -14.59 8.12
N ARG A 69 7.79 -14.15 9.36
CA ARG A 69 8.73 -13.26 10.08
C ARG A 69 10.07 -13.95 10.35
N ALA A 70 10.05 -15.23 10.76
CA ALA A 70 11.27 -16.00 10.98
C ALA A 70 12.05 -16.20 9.68
N GLU A 71 11.39 -16.50 8.56
CA GLU A 71 12.00 -16.59 7.23
C GLU A 71 12.64 -15.27 6.80
N ARG A 72 11.99 -14.13 7.05
CA ARG A 72 12.58 -12.81 6.80
C ARG A 72 13.85 -12.60 7.63
N ALA A 73 13.80 -12.90 8.93
CA ALA A 73 14.96 -12.77 9.81
C ALA A 73 16.13 -13.69 9.39
N ALA A 74 15.84 -14.92 8.95
CA ALA A 74 16.85 -15.87 8.47
C ALA A 74 17.61 -15.38 7.22
N ARG A 75 17.01 -14.52 6.39
CA ARG A 75 17.68 -13.86 5.25
C ARG A 75 18.23 -12.46 5.57
N GLY A 76 18.28 -12.08 6.85
CA GLY A 76 18.82 -10.80 7.31
C GLY A 76 17.87 -9.60 7.11
N ALA A 77 16.61 -9.83 6.78
CA ALA A 77 15.60 -8.78 6.62
C ALA A 77 14.85 -8.51 7.94
N PRO A 78 14.36 -7.28 8.19
CA PRO A 78 13.49 -6.99 9.32
C PRO A 78 12.24 -7.89 9.31
N PRO A 79 11.63 -8.19 10.47
CA PRO A 79 10.43 -9.04 10.56
C PRO A 79 9.25 -8.56 9.73
N SER A 80 9.16 -7.26 9.49
CA SER A 80 8.17 -6.64 8.58
C SER A 80 8.86 -5.63 7.67
N PRO A 81 8.30 -5.36 6.48
CA PRO A 81 8.83 -4.35 5.54
C PRO A 81 8.88 -2.95 6.13
N ILE A 82 9.67 -2.08 5.51
CA ILE A 82 9.65 -0.64 5.77
C ILE A 82 8.25 -0.10 5.45
N LYS A 83 7.68 0.67 6.35
CA LYS A 83 6.39 1.33 6.12
C LYS A 83 6.62 2.67 5.42
N VAL A 84 5.86 2.92 4.37
CA VAL A 84 5.99 4.11 3.54
C VAL A 84 4.65 4.81 3.40
N THR A 85 4.65 6.12 3.49
CA THR A 85 3.49 6.93 3.11
C THR A 85 3.91 8.14 2.28
N ILE A 86 3.00 8.58 1.42
CA ILE A 86 3.15 9.79 0.62
C ILE A 86 2.06 10.78 1.03
N THR A 87 2.47 12.01 1.29
CA THR A 87 1.55 13.10 1.62
C THR A 87 2.00 14.41 1.01
N ARG A 88 1.08 15.31 0.74
CA ARG A 88 1.44 16.66 0.32
C ARG A 88 1.65 17.58 1.54
N THR A 89 0.82 17.46 2.56
CA THR A 89 0.74 18.38 3.70
C THR A 89 0.96 17.71 5.06
N GLY A 90 0.92 16.37 5.13
CA GLY A 90 0.93 15.64 6.39
C GLY A 90 -0.41 15.60 7.13
N ALA A 91 -1.49 16.09 6.52
CA ALA A 91 -2.81 16.00 7.12
C ALA A 91 -3.21 14.53 7.34
N GLY A 92 -3.76 14.23 8.53
CA GLY A 92 -4.18 12.88 8.91
C GLY A 92 -3.06 11.93 9.34
N LEU A 93 -1.81 12.41 9.46
CA LEU A 93 -0.70 11.63 10.01
C LEU A 93 -0.51 11.97 11.48
N GLU A 94 -1.26 11.32 12.36
CA GLU A 94 -1.15 11.53 13.80
C GLU A 94 -0.03 10.66 14.40
N PRO A 95 0.81 11.18 15.33
CA PRO A 95 1.96 10.46 15.89
C PRO A 95 1.61 9.15 16.62
N ASP A 96 0.42 9.04 17.16
CA ASP A 96 -0.10 7.87 17.88
C ASP A 96 -0.71 6.80 16.97
N ALA A 97 -0.85 7.07 15.66
CA ALA A 97 -1.36 6.10 14.70
C ALA A 97 -0.52 4.80 14.70
N LYS A 98 -1.18 3.65 14.54
CA LYS A 98 -0.51 2.34 14.51
C LYS A 98 0.51 2.21 13.36
N PHE A 99 0.37 3.02 12.32
CA PHE A 99 1.40 3.14 11.30
C PHE A 99 2.76 3.50 11.92
N PHE A 100 2.80 4.43 12.86
CA PHE A 100 4.02 4.88 13.53
C PHE A 100 4.40 4.04 14.76
N THR A 101 3.42 3.61 15.55
CA THR A 101 3.64 2.99 16.85
C THR A 101 3.74 1.47 16.82
N ALA A 102 3.21 0.80 15.79
CA ALA A 102 3.25 -0.66 15.70
C ALA A 102 4.51 -1.17 15.00
N GLY A 103 5.24 -2.09 15.63
CA GLY A 103 6.45 -2.74 15.10
C GLY A 103 7.67 -1.84 15.03
N ASP A 104 8.85 -2.47 15.02
CA ASP A 104 10.16 -1.80 15.15
C ASP A 104 10.81 -1.45 13.79
N GLY A 105 10.13 -1.75 12.67
CA GLY A 105 10.64 -1.48 11.31
C GLY A 105 10.73 0.00 10.97
N GLY A 106 11.58 0.33 9.99
CA GLY A 106 11.72 1.69 9.46
C GLY A 106 10.39 2.26 8.95
N LYS A 107 10.23 3.57 9.09
CA LYS A 107 9.06 4.31 8.63
C LYS A 107 9.51 5.53 7.83
N LEU A 108 9.02 5.67 6.60
CA LEU A 108 9.35 6.77 5.70
C LEU A 108 8.08 7.56 5.37
N VAL A 109 8.17 8.86 5.50
CA VAL A 109 7.11 9.81 5.12
C VAL A 109 7.64 10.70 4.01
N TYR A 110 7.20 10.49 2.79
CA TYR A 110 7.52 11.38 1.67
C TYR A 110 6.52 12.52 1.64
N ALA A 111 7.04 13.74 1.73
CA ALA A 111 6.22 14.94 1.78
C ALA A 111 6.68 16.00 0.75
N ALA A 112 5.77 16.88 0.36
CA ALA A 112 6.16 18.06 -0.41
C ALA A 112 7.20 18.88 0.37
N PRO A 113 8.19 19.49 -0.29
CA PRO A 113 9.28 20.19 0.39
C PRO A 113 8.83 21.21 1.45
N ALA A 114 7.73 21.91 1.22
CA ALA A 114 7.17 22.89 2.15
C ALA A 114 6.67 22.27 3.49
N ALA A 115 6.30 20.99 3.49
CA ALA A 115 5.77 20.31 4.68
C ALA A 115 6.85 19.58 5.51
N VAL A 116 8.04 19.40 4.98
CA VAL A 116 9.08 18.55 5.60
C VAL A 116 9.52 19.03 6.97
N ALA A 117 9.74 20.34 7.15
CA ALA A 117 10.24 20.88 8.41
C ALA A 117 9.23 20.74 9.56
N GLU A 118 7.95 20.93 9.28
CA GLU A 118 6.89 20.76 10.28
C GLU A 118 6.67 19.29 10.60
N LEU A 119 6.55 18.45 9.58
CA LEU A 119 6.39 17.00 9.74
C LEU A 119 7.58 16.36 10.45
N GLY A 120 8.82 16.81 10.14
CA GLY A 120 10.03 16.33 10.81
C GLY A 120 10.00 16.56 12.31
N ARG A 121 9.53 17.73 12.76
CA ARG A 121 9.33 18.00 14.20
C ARG A 121 8.21 17.14 14.80
N ARG A 122 7.07 17.06 14.10
CA ARG A 122 5.88 16.33 14.60
C ARG A 122 6.11 14.83 14.72
N LEU A 123 6.91 14.25 13.82
CA LEU A 123 7.19 12.82 13.74
C LEU A 123 8.61 12.46 14.20
N GLU A 124 9.25 13.36 14.98
CA GLU A 124 10.60 13.14 15.52
C GLU A 124 10.65 11.85 16.34
N GLY A 125 11.67 11.02 16.08
CA GLY A 125 11.83 9.71 16.71
C GLY A 125 10.87 8.62 16.22
N LEU A 126 9.85 8.95 15.40
CA LEU A 126 8.85 8.00 14.91
C LEU A 126 9.08 7.60 13.45
N ALA A 127 9.48 8.55 12.60
CA ALA A 127 9.67 8.32 11.17
C ALA A 127 10.74 9.23 10.57
N THR A 128 11.35 8.80 9.48
CA THR A 128 12.18 9.66 8.64
C THR A 128 11.29 10.41 7.63
N VAL A 129 11.27 11.73 7.70
CA VAL A 129 10.54 12.57 6.73
C VAL A 129 11.47 12.98 5.61
N VAL A 130 11.08 12.70 4.37
CA VAL A 130 11.88 12.92 3.16
C VAL A 130 11.14 13.88 2.23
N ALA A 131 11.84 14.87 1.69
CA ALA A 131 11.30 15.74 0.66
C ALA A 131 11.18 14.99 -0.66
N ALA A 132 10.01 14.99 -1.27
CA ALA A 132 9.82 14.47 -2.62
C ALA A 132 8.88 15.38 -3.40
N ALA A 133 9.29 15.77 -4.60
CA ALA A 133 8.50 16.62 -5.47
C ALA A 133 7.38 15.83 -6.16
N ASP A 134 7.65 14.57 -6.50
CA ASP A 134 6.77 13.69 -7.26
C ASP A 134 7.03 12.21 -6.96
N LEU A 135 6.24 11.33 -7.59
CA LEU A 135 6.36 9.88 -7.44
C LEU A 135 7.70 9.33 -7.96
N THR A 136 8.27 9.93 -8.98
CA THR A 136 9.57 9.52 -9.54
C THR A 136 10.69 9.68 -8.50
N ALA A 137 10.70 10.81 -7.80
CA ALA A 137 11.65 11.07 -6.72
C ALA A 137 11.47 10.10 -5.54
N VAL A 138 10.22 9.74 -5.19
CA VAL A 138 9.92 8.72 -4.17
C VAL A 138 10.50 7.37 -4.55
N LEU A 139 10.24 6.90 -5.78
CA LEU A 139 10.70 5.60 -6.25
C LEU A 139 12.23 5.53 -6.38
N ALA A 140 12.87 6.62 -6.79
CA ALA A 140 14.33 6.72 -6.85
C ALA A 140 14.97 6.63 -5.46
N ASP A 141 14.48 7.41 -4.48
CA ASP A 141 15.00 7.36 -3.09
C ASP A 141 14.77 5.99 -2.43
N LEU A 142 13.62 5.34 -2.70
CA LEU A 142 13.39 3.97 -2.24
C LEU A 142 14.41 2.98 -2.83
N ALA A 143 14.71 3.07 -4.13
CA ALA A 143 15.72 2.23 -4.76
C ALA A 143 17.13 2.50 -4.19
N ASP A 144 17.49 3.75 -3.95
CA ASP A 144 18.79 4.14 -3.35
C ASP A 144 18.91 3.62 -1.91
N ARG A 145 17.81 3.42 -1.20
CA ARG A 145 17.74 2.76 0.12
C ARG A 145 17.76 1.23 0.04
N GLY A 146 17.89 0.64 -1.15
CA GLY A 146 17.94 -0.81 -1.36
C GLY A 146 16.56 -1.49 -1.41
N VAL A 147 15.47 -0.75 -1.56
CA VAL A 147 14.12 -1.33 -1.78
C VAL A 147 14.06 -1.86 -3.21
N ALA A 148 14.04 -3.18 -3.35
CA ALA A 148 13.89 -3.85 -4.65
C ALA A 148 12.42 -4.14 -4.99
N ARG A 149 11.57 -4.42 -3.97
CA ARG A 149 10.14 -4.72 -4.13
C ARG A 149 9.30 -3.84 -3.21
N LEU A 150 8.47 -2.99 -3.83
CA LEU A 150 7.49 -2.12 -3.15
C LEU A 150 6.09 -2.70 -3.31
N MET A 151 5.41 -2.99 -2.21
CA MET A 151 3.98 -3.30 -2.19
C MET A 151 3.19 -2.03 -1.91
N VAL A 152 2.21 -1.72 -2.76
CA VAL A 152 1.27 -0.61 -2.59
C VAL A 152 -0.08 -1.19 -2.20
N GLU A 153 -0.55 -0.83 -1.01
CA GLU A 153 -1.82 -1.31 -0.46
C GLU A 153 -2.86 -0.18 -0.41
N GLY A 154 -3.38 0.17 -1.55
CA GLY A 154 -4.65 0.84 -1.65
C GLY A 154 -4.79 2.30 -1.22
N GLY A 155 -6.05 2.66 -1.22
CA GLY A 155 -6.60 3.98 -1.23
C GLY A 155 -6.71 4.52 -2.66
N THR A 156 -7.91 4.95 -3.07
CA THR A 156 -8.22 5.39 -4.43
C THR A 156 -7.19 6.37 -5.01
N ARG A 157 -6.77 7.37 -4.22
CA ARG A 157 -5.81 8.39 -4.67
C ARG A 157 -4.43 7.80 -4.95
N THR A 158 -3.97 6.91 -4.08
CA THR A 158 -2.67 6.24 -4.21
C THR A 158 -2.68 5.31 -5.41
N SER A 159 -3.69 4.47 -5.53
CA SER A 159 -3.84 3.55 -6.68
C SER A 159 -3.92 4.32 -7.99
N THR A 160 -4.72 5.40 -8.04
CA THR A 160 -4.81 6.27 -9.22
C THR A 160 -3.43 6.87 -9.57
N LEU A 161 -2.69 7.38 -8.58
CA LEU A 161 -1.36 7.97 -8.79
C LEU A 161 -0.39 6.96 -9.43
N PHE A 162 -0.29 5.76 -8.88
CA PHE A 162 0.63 4.74 -9.38
C PHE A 162 0.23 4.21 -10.76
N LEU A 163 -1.07 3.96 -10.97
CA LEU A 163 -1.58 3.46 -12.24
C LEU A 163 -1.45 4.48 -13.36
N THR A 164 -1.78 5.75 -13.13
CA THR A 164 -1.68 6.81 -14.15
C THR A 164 -0.23 7.18 -14.47
N ALA A 165 0.69 7.00 -13.52
CA ALA A 165 2.12 7.18 -13.76
C ALA A 165 2.76 6.03 -14.57
N GLY A 166 2.04 4.92 -14.81
CA GLY A 166 2.55 3.76 -15.56
C GLY A 166 3.73 3.05 -14.87
N VAL A 167 3.80 3.10 -13.53
CA VAL A 167 4.91 2.54 -12.75
C VAL A 167 4.55 1.22 -12.05
N VAL A 168 3.34 0.72 -12.23
CA VAL A 168 2.88 -0.56 -11.68
C VAL A 168 3.37 -1.70 -12.57
N ASP A 169 4.20 -2.59 -12.03
CA ASP A 169 4.71 -3.77 -12.72
C ASP A 169 3.74 -4.96 -12.61
N GLU A 170 2.99 -5.02 -11.50
CA GLU A 170 1.97 -6.03 -11.28
C GLU A 170 0.80 -5.45 -10.49
N LEU A 171 -0.41 -5.65 -11.00
CA LEU A 171 -1.66 -5.32 -10.33
C LEU A 171 -2.36 -6.61 -9.93
N GLN A 172 -2.56 -6.82 -8.64
CA GLN A 172 -3.35 -7.91 -8.07
C GLN A 172 -4.69 -7.36 -7.57
N VAL A 173 -5.78 -7.81 -8.19
CA VAL A 173 -7.14 -7.45 -7.80
C VAL A 173 -7.85 -8.69 -7.29
N VAL A 174 -8.22 -8.72 -6.01
CA VAL A 174 -9.11 -9.74 -5.47
C VAL A 174 -10.53 -9.23 -5.54
N VAL A 175 -11.39 -9.95 -6.26
CA VAL A 175 -12.79 -9.60 -6.41
C VAL A 175 -13.63 -10.43 -5.44
N ALA A 176 -14.20 -9.75 -4.45
CA ALA A 176 -15.09 -10.32 -3.45
C ALA A 176 -16.51 -10.55 -4.00
N PRO A 177 -17.23 -11.60 -3.59
CA PRO A 177 -18.53 -11.95 -4.13
C PRO A 177 -19.68 -11.10 -3.54
N LEU A 178 -19.51 -9.77 -3.57
CA LEU A 178 -20.51 -8.81 -3.10
C LEU A 178 -20.60 -7.59 -4.01
N VAL A 179 -21.71 -6.87 -3.93
CA VAL A 179 -21.98 -5.61 -4.62
C VAL A 179 -22.20 -4.54 -3.58
N VAL A 180 -21.49 -3.42 -3.70
CA VAL A 180 -21.65 -2.25 -2.80
C VAL A 180 -22.87 -1.43 -3.23
N GLY A 181 -23.04 -1.19 -4.52
CA GLY A 181 -24.22 -0.54 -5.08
C GLY A 181 -24.31 0.98 -4.81
N ASP A 182 -23.33 1.58 -4.16
CA ASP A 182 -23.29 3.01 -3.87
C ASP A 182 -22.31 3.73 -4.82
N PRO A 183 -22.78 4.61 -5.72
CA PRO A 183 -21.92 5.32 -6.65
C PRO A 183 -20.92 6.29 -5.96
N ALA A 184 -21.16 6.68 -4.71
CA ALA A 184 -20.26 7.52 -3.92
C ALA A 184 -19.12 6.73 -3.25
N ALA A 185 -19.24 5.40 -3.18
CA ALA A 185 -18.24 4.54 -2.57
C ALA A 185 -16.89 4.58 -3.31
N PRO A 186 -15.76 4.41 -2.58
CA PRO A 186 -14.42 4.49 -3.16
C PRO A 186 -14.18 3.43 -4.25
N ARG A 187 -13.50 3.82 -5.33
CA ARG A 187 -13.10 2.92 -6.43
C ARG A 187 -11.59 2.72 -6.47
N LEU A 188 -11.15 1.68 -7.17
CA LEU A 188 -9.72 1.40 -7.39
C LEU A 188 -8.98 2.61 -7.97
N ALA A 189 -9.56 3.25 -8.98
CA ALA A 189 -8.99 4.44 -9.61
C ALA A 189 -10.11 5.39 -10.08
N THR A 190 -9.78 6.69 -10.16
CA THR A 190 -10.68 7.76 -10.59
C THR A 190 -10.25 8.43 -11.90
N ALA A 191 -9.20 7.93 -12.55
CA ALA A 191 -8.70 8.41 -13.83
C ALA A 191 -8.52 7.24 -14.81
N PRO A 192 -8.56 7.50 -16.13
CA PRO A 192 -8.27 6.46 -17.12
C PRO A 192 -6.86 5.90 -16.93
N VAL A 193 -6.77 4.58 -17.04
CA VAL A 193 -5.52 3.83 -16.97
C VAL A 193 -5.31 3.10 -18.29
N GLY A 194 -4.06 2.94 -18.72
CA GLY A 194 -3.71 2.16 -19.90
C GLY A 194 -4.17 0.71 -19.80
N ARG A 195 -4.24 0.04 -20.94
CA ARG A 195 -4.58 -1.39 -21.00
C ARG A 195 -3.45 -2.22 -20.38
N MET A 196 -3.80 -3.17 -19.53
CA MET A 196 -2.89 -4.18 -18.97
C MET A 196 -3.27 -5.56 -19.52
N SER A 197 -2.31 -6.49 -19.51
CA SER A 197 -2.48 -7.87 -19.95
C SER A 197 -2.82 -8.77 -18.76
N LEU A 198 -3.83 -9.62 -18.87
CA LEU A 198 -4.18 -10.61 -17.85
C LEU A 198 -3.09 -11.70 -17.83
N ALA A 199 -2.41 -11.84 -16.69
CA ALA A 199 -1.34 -12.81 -16.50
C ALA A 199 -1.83 -14.07 -15.76
N GLU A 200 -2.75 -13.93 -14.81
CA GLU A 200 -3.26 -15.04 -14.00
C GLU A 200 -4.70 -14.79 -13.55
N VAL A 201 -5.48 -15.88 -13.46
CA VAL A 201 -6.78 -15.92 -12.77
C VAL A 201 -6.74 -17.08 -11.79
N ARG A 202 -7.06 -16.83 -10.53
CA ARG A 202 -7.05 -17.86 -9.51
C ARG A 202 -8.19 -17.67 -8.52
N ARG A 203 -8.79 -18.78 -8.08
CA ARG A 203 -9.73 -18.78 -6.95
C ARG A 203 -8.96 -18.63 -5.64
N VAL A 204 -9.47 -17.78 -4.74
CA VAL A 204 -8.95 -17.55 -3.39
C VAL A 204 -10.14 -17.60 -2.43
N GLY A 205 -10.42 -18.76 -1.87
CA GLY A 205 -11.65 -19.03 -1.13
C GLY A 205 -12.87 -18.88 -2.02
N ASP A 206 -13.75 -17.94 -1.71
CA ASP A 206 -14.92 -17.54 -2.49
C ASP A 206 -14.67 -16.30 -3.38
N CYS A 207 -13.45 -15.75 -3.36
CA CYS A 207 -13.03 -14.61 -4.18
C CYS A 207 -12.31 -15.06 -5.45
N ALA A 208 -12.22 -14.16 -6.44
CA ALA A 208 -11.40 -14.32 -7.63
C ALA A 208 -10.18 -13.39 -7.57
N LEU A 209 -8.96 -13.92 -7.62
CA LEU A 209 -7.74 -13.14 -7.81
C LEU A 209 -7.47 -12.98 -9.30
N LEU A 210 -7.32 -11.75 -9.75
CA LEU A 210 -6.90 -11.36 -11.09
C LEU A 210 -5.52 -10.70 -10.98
N VAL A 211 -4.55 -11.20 -11.77
CA VAL A 211 -3.21 -10.62 -11.84
C VAL A 211 -3.01 -10.04 -13.23
N TYR A 212 -2.69 -8.74 -13.28
CA TYR A 212 -2.42 -8.01 -14.51
C TYR A 212 -0.98 -7.48 -14.53
N ARG A 213 -0.40 -7.41 -15.73
CA ARG A 213 0.90 -6.77 -16.00
C ARG A 213 0.80 -5.83 -17.20
N PRO A 214 1.71 -4.84 -17.34
CA PRO A 214 1.79 -3.97 -18.50
C PRO A 214 1.84 -4.71 -19.82
#